data_979554f0792e679466d1334e9a0cd2b1
#
_entry.id   979554f0792e679466d1334e9a0cd2b1
#
_cell.length_a   1.000
_cell.length_b   1.000
_cell.length_c   1.000
_cell.angle_alpha   90.00
_cell.angle_beta   90.00
_cell.angle_gamma   90.00
#
_symmetry.space_group_name_H-M   'P 1'
#
loop_
_entity.id
_entity.type
_entity.pdbx_description
1 polymer ?
#
loop_
_entity_poly.entity_id
_entity_poly.type
_entity_poly.pdbx_seq_one_letter_code
_entity_poly.pdbx_strand_id
1 'polypeptide(L)'
;MLKRILLNAIAAFALPVLSHADELPQRASGLWDVSVTSGQSPSPNKMRECVDGASDAKLLALGADVGKSVGGACSKPEFKKTAAGFESHSECTMMGSKMISKGLFSGDFVKNYAGEFVTTFDPPLFGQKESTTKIAAKHIGPCGADMKPGDVIMANGMKMNMSDAAANLKASAQRFGGLTGSAGDATADPQAAMAEAMKQMDPKALEAMKRAMQQMGE
;
A
#
# COMPACT_ATOMS: atom_id res chain seq x y z
N MET A 1 60.54 33.03 -36.53
CA MET A 1 60.33 32.13 -35.38
C MET A 1 58.89 32.24 -34.93
N LEU A 2 58.06 31.30 -35.34
CA LEU A 2 56.58 31.35 -35.10
C LEU A 2 56.23 30.39 -33.96
N LYS A 3 55.88 30.95 -32.81
CA LYS A 3 55.51 30.20 -31.60
C LYS A 3 54.03 29.78 -31.71
N ARG A 4 53.79 28.49 -31.94
CA ARG A 4 52.42 27.90 -31.97
C ARG A 4 51.95 27.71 -30.53
N ILE A 5 50.92 28.43 -30.11
CA ILE A 5 50.20 28.22 -28.85
C ILE A 5 49.10 27.16 -29.13
N LEU A 6 49.26 25.97 -28.54
CA LEU A 6 48.26 24.93 -28.52
C LEU A 6 47.26 25.23 -27.38
N LEU A 7 46.03 25.62 -27.73
CA LEU A 7 44.92 25.71 -26.78
C LEU A 7 44.36 24.28 -26.59
N ASN A 8 44.59 23.69 -25.41
CA ASN A 8 43.89 22.49 -24.98
C ASN A 8 42.49 22.85 -24.52
N ALA A 9 41.46 22.52 -25.29
CA ALA A 9 40.07 22.61 -24.88
C ALA A 9 39.76 21.36 -24.02
N ILE A 10 39.60 21.56 -22.70
CA ILE A 10 39.11 20.54 -21.79
C ILE A 10 37.57 20.53 -21.91
N ALA A 11 37.05 19.54 -22.65
CA ALA A 11 35.62 19.27 -22.68
C ALA A 11 35.20 18.63 -21.34
N ALA A 12 34.53 19.38 -20.48
CA ALA A 12 33.91 18.87 -19.27
C ALA A 12 32.67 18.04 -19.65
N PHE A 13 32.81 16.71 -19.63
CA PHE A 13 31.69 15.79 -19.71
C PHE A 13 30.87 15.88 -18.41
N ALA A 14 29.74 16.57 -18.44
CA ALA A 14 28.74 16.49 -17.40
C ALA A 14 28.04 15.14 -17.51
N LEU A 15 28.38 14.20 -16.64
CA LEU A 15 27.66 12.94 -16.51
C LEU A 15 26.27 13.23 -15.92
N PRO A 16 25.18 12.72 -16.51
CA PRO A 16 23.87 12.81 -15.92
C PRO A 16 23.88 12.08 -14.57
N VAL A 17 23.58 12.80 -13.48
CA VAL A 17 23.34 12.19 -12.17
C VAL A 17 21.99 11.48 -12.29
N LEU A 18 22.01 10.17 -12.43
CA LEU A 18 20.82 9.34 -12.31
C LEU A 18 20.31 9.47 -10.88
N SER A 19 19.23 10.22 -10.70
CA SER A 19 18.48 10.29 -9.46
C SER A 19 17.87 8.92 -9.20
N HIS A 20 18.50 8.11 -8.35
CA HIS A 20 17.87 6.90 -7.82
C HIS A 20 16.91 7.35 -6.71
N ALA A 21 15.67 6.86 -6.74
CA ALA A 21 14.78 6.98 -5.59
C ALA A 21 15.41 6.21 -4.42
N ASP A 22 15.41 6.82 -3.24
CA ASP A 22 15.87 6.15 -2.03
C ASP A 22 14.89 5.03 -1.67
N GLU A 23 15.39 3.94 -1.09
CA GLU A 23 14.52 2.91 -0.52
C GLU A 23 14.23 3.22 0.94
N LEU A 24 13.00 2.91 1.38
CA LEU A 24 12.67 3.00 2.79
C LEU A 24 13.51 1.98 3.57
N PRO A 25 14.13 2.36 4.69
CA PRO A 25 14.88 1.42 5.51
C PRO A 25 14.02 0.23 5.94
N GLN A 26 14.57 -0.97 5.83
CA GLN A 26 13.93 -2.17 6.35
C GLN A 26 13.83 -2.10 7.87
N ARG A 27 12.70 -2.54 8.40
CA ARG A 27 12.51 -2.69 9.84
C ARG A 27 13.38 -3.82 10.39
N ALA A 28 13.87 -3.67 11.63
CA ALA A 28 14.52 -4.79 12.31
C ALA A 28 13.58 -6.00 12.39
N SER A 29 14.13 -7.19 12.15
CA SER A 29 13.35 -8.43 12.24
C SER A 29 12.85 -8.64 13.68
N GLY A 30 11.61 -9.13 13.83
CA GLY A 30 11.00 -9.39 15.13
C GLY A 30 9.55 -8.93 15.21
N LEU A 31 9.08 -8.77 16.41
CA LEU A 31 7.72 -8.38 16.76
C LEU A 31 7.62 -6.86 16.94
N TRP A 32 6.65 -6.28 16.26
CA TRP A 32 6.36 -4.85 16.29
C TRP A 32 4.95 -4.58 16.81
N ASP A 33 4.81 -3.66 17.77
CA ASP A 33 3.53 -3.03 18.09
C ASP A 33 3.31 -1.87 17.14
N VAL A 34 2.21 -1.92 16.39
CA VAL A 34 1.85 -0.89 15.40
C VAL A 34 0.50 -0.28 15.77
N SER A 35 0.44 1.03 15.72
CA SER A 35 -0.77 1.82 15.95
C SER A 35 -1.02 2.70 14.72
N VAL A 36 -2.21 2.57 14.13
CA VAL A 36 -2.63 3.35 12.96
C VAL A 36 -3.87 4.15 13.33
N THR A 37 -3.82 5.47 13.12
CA THR A 37 -4.95 6.37 13.28
C THR A 37 -5.27 6.97 11.91
N SER A 38 -6.53 6.96 11.50
CA SER A 38 -6.99 7.63 10.28
C SER A 38 -7.98 8.73 10.62
N GLY A 39 -8.10 9.74 9.76
CA GLY A 39 -9.03 10.85 9.96
C GLY A 39 -10.50 10.45 10.14
N GLN A 40 -10.86 9.23 9.74
CA GLN A 40 -12.23 8.69 9.89
C GLN A 40 -12.46 7.95 11.21
N SER A 41 -11.40 7.54 11.90
CA SER A 41 -11.49 6.83 13.17
C SER A 41 -10.53 7.48 14.17
N PRO A 42 -11.06 8.20 15.18
CA PRO A 42 -10.22 8.82 16.20
C PRO A 42 -9.55 7.80 17.13
N SER A 43 -10.08 6.57 17.17
CA SER A 43 -9.47 5.49 17.94
C SER A 43 -8.38 4.79 17.14
N PRO A 44 -7.17 4.62 17.70
CA PRO A 44 -6.11 3.95 17.00
C PRO A 44 -6.41 2.46 16.82
N ASN A 45 -6.26 1.98 15.59
CA ASN A 45 -6.18 0.55 15.29
C ASN A 45 -4.82 0.04 15.75
N LYS A 46 -4.81 -0.86 16.70
CA LYS A 46 -3.59 -1.49 17.23
C LYS A 46 -3.44 -2.89 16.66
N MET A 47 -2.22 -3.23 16.27
CA MET A 47 -1.88 -4.56 15.78
C MET A 47 -0.46 -4.92 16.19
N ARG A 48 -0.16 -6.21 16.21
CA ARG A 48 1.20 -6.72 16.36
C ARG A 48 1.60 -7.44 15.08
N GLU A 49 2.77 -7.12 14.58
CA GLU A 49 3.31 -7.66 13.32
C GLU A 49 4.62 -8.39 13.59
N CYS A 50 4.70 -9.64 13.13
CA CYS A 50 5.96 -10.37 13.07
C CYS A 50 6.58 -10.16 11.70
N VAL A 51 7.76 -9.56 11.64
CA VAL A 51 8.42 -9.22 10.37
C VAL A 51 9.84 -9.79 10.29
N ASP A 52 10.26 -10.05 9.07
CA ASP A 52 11.64 -10.18 8.63
C ASP A 52 11.85 -9.36 7.36
N GLY A 53 13.08 -9.27 6.86
CA GLY A 53 13.36 -8.46 5.67
C GLY A 53 12.52 -8.85 4.44
N ALA A 54 12.17 -10.13 4.28
CA ALA A 54 11.39 -10.61 3.14
C ALA A 54 9.90 -10.28 3.28
N SER A 55 9.33 -10.44 4.48
CA SER A 55 7.92 -10.09 4.75
C SER A 55 7.70 -8.58 4.76
N ASP A 56 8.67 -7.80 5.23
CA ASP A 56 8.63 -6.34 5.24
C ASP A 56 8.59 -5.77 3.81
N ALA A 57 9.46 -6.25 2.93
CA ALA A 57 9.44 -5.88 1.51
C ALA A 57 8.12 -6.24 0.82
N LYS A 58 7.52 -7.40 1.15
CA LYS A 58 6.22 -7.81 0.61
C LYS A 58 5.08 -6.93 1.10
N LEU A 59 5.10 -6.51 2.37
CA LEU A 59 4.10 -5.59 2.93
C LEU A 59 4.11 -4.24 2.21
N LEU A 60 5.29 -3.70 1.92
CA LEU A 60 5.43 -2.46 1.15
C LEU A 60 4.89 -2.61 -0.29
N ALA A 61 5.14 -3.76 -0.93
CA ALA A 61 4.64 -4.04 -2.28
C ALA A 61 3.13 -4.28 -2.32
N LEU A 62 2.55 -4.79 -1.24
CA LEU A 62 1.14 -5.20 -1.17
C LEU A 62 0.18 -4.05 -1.44
N GLY A 63 0.49 -2.83 -0.98
CA GLY A 63 -0.35 -1.65 -1.23
C GLY A 63 -0.59 -1.37 -2.71
N ALA A 64 0.46 -1.49 -3.53
CA ALA A 64 0.35 -1.32 -4.99
C ALA A 64 -0.38 -2.49 -5.66
N ASP A 65 -0.19 -3.72 -5.17
CA ASP A 65 -0.83 -4.92 -5.73
C ASP A 65 -2.33 -4.99 -5.38
N VAL A 66 -2.72 -4.56 -4.18
CA VAL A 66 -4.15 -4.44 -3.80
C VAL A 66 -4.86 -3.44 -4.70
N GLY A 67 -4.26 -2.28 -4.97
CA GLY A 67 -4.83 -1.31 -5.90
C GLY A 67 -5.15 -1.93 -7.26
N LYS A 68 -4.21 -2.68 -7.83
CA LYS A 68 -4.42 -3.40 -9.11
C LYS A 68 -5.52 -4.45 -9.03
N SER A 69 -5.62 -5.16 -7.92
CA SER A 69 -6.60 -6.23 -7.72
C SER A 69 -8.05 -5.74 -7.70
N VAL A 70 -8.27 -4.47 -7.34
CA VAL A 70 -9.60 -3.82 -7.31
C VAL A 70 -9.85 -2.92 -8.52
N GLY A 71 -9.14 -3.17 -9.62
CA GLY A 71 -9.30 -2.40 -10.87
C GLY A 71 -8.68 -1.01 -10.84
N GLY A 72 -7.82 -0.73 -9.86
CA GLY A 72 -7.07 0.50 -9.75
C GLY A 72 -5.70 0.42 -10.42
N ALA A 73 -5.10 1.56 -10.68
CA ALA A 73 -3.71 1.70 -11.11
C ALA A 73 -2.95 2.51 -10.06
N CYS A 74 -1.96 1.89 -9.41
CA CYS A 74 -1.10 2.56 -8.45
C CYS A 74 0.35 2.58 -8.94
N SER A 75 1.03 3.71 -8.77
CA SER A 75 2.47 3.80 -8.90
C SER A 75 3.15 3.07 -7.73
N LYS A 76 4.39 2.64 -7.94
CA LYS A 76 5.22 2.26 -6.79
C LYS A 76 5.44 3.50 -5.93
N PRO A 77 5.43 3.37 -4.59
CA PRO A 77 5.81 4.47 -3.72
C PRO A 77 7.25 4.90 -4.02
N GLU A 78 7.45 6.19 -4.13
CA GLU A 78 8.77 6.82 -4.24
C GLU A 78 9.17 7.35 -2.87
N PHE A 79 10.42 7.13 -2.49
CA PHE A 79 10.97 7.62 -1.23
C PHE A 79 12.14 8.56 -1.51
N LYS A 80 12.24 9.59 -0.69
CA LYS A 80 13.34 10.56 -0.72
C LYS A 80 13.86 10.79 0.68
N LYS A 81 15.13 10.50 0.91
CA LYS A 81 15.78 10.79 2.19
C LYS A 81 15.96 12.29 2.37
N THR A 82 15.58 12.79 3.55
CA THR A 82 15.71 14.20 3.96
C THR A 82 16.30 14.28 5.36
N ALA A 83 16.59 15.49 5.84
CA ALA A 83 17.02 15.69 7.22
C ALA A 83 15.94 15.31 8.25
N ALA A 84 14.66 15.36 7.88
CA ALA A 84 13.52 15.03 8.74
C ALA A 84 13.16 13.54 8.73
N GLY A 85 13.70 12.76 7.76
CA GLY A 85 13.37 11.34 7.58
C GLY A 85 13.23 10.98 6.11
N PHE A 86 12.26 10.14 5.78
CA PHE A 86 11.97 9.69 4.42
C PHE A 86 10.62 10.25 3.98
N GLU A 87 10.64 11.19 3.05
CA GLU A 87 9.44 11.62 2.36
C GLU A 87 8.96 10.50 1.43
N SER A 88 7.65 10.29 1.36
CA SER A 88 7.02 9.32 0.47
C SER A 88 6.02 10.00 -0.45
N HIS A 89 5.94 9.51 -1.68
CA HIS A 89 4.97 9.92 -2.68
C HIS A 89 4.43 8.71 -3.44
N SER A 90 3.11 8.63 -3.60
CA SER A 90 2.48 7.64 -4.47
C SER A 90 1.23 8.19 -5.10
N GLU A 91 0.91 7.70 -6.30
CA GLU A 91 -0.31 8.03 -7.03
C GLU A 91 -1.08 6.75 -7.33
N CYS A 92 -2.38 6.79 -7.09
CA CYS A 92 -3.31 5.72 -7.44
C CYS A 92 -4.50 6.29 -8.19
N THR A 93 -5.10 5.49 -9.07
CA THR A 93 -6.45 5.73 -9.58
C THR A 93 -7.31 4.55 -9.15
N MET A 94 -8.40 4.82 -8.45
CA MET A 94 -9.32 3.78 -7.98
C MET A 94 -10.75 4.33 -7.97
N MET A 95 -11.70 3.56 -8.49
CA MET A 95 -13.12 3.93 -8.56
C MET A 95 -13.35 5.31 -9.23
N GLY A 96 -12.54 5.64 -10.24
CA GLY A 96 -12.61 6.91 -10.96
C GLY A 96 -12.00 8.12 -10.23
N SER A 97 -11.49 7.94 -9.01
CA SER A 97 -10.81 8.99 -8.25
C SER A 97 -9.29 8.86 -8.40
N LYS A 98 -8.61 9.96 -8.69
CA LYS A 98 -7.16 10.07 -8.56
C LYS A 98 -6.82 10.33 -7.10
N MET A 99 -5.96 9.50 -6.55
CA MET A 99 -5.47 9.57 -5.17
C MET A 99 -3.99 9.92 -5.19
N ILE A 100 -3.60 10.97 -4.48
CA ILE A 100 -2.20 11.34 -4.30
C ILE A 100 -1.90 11.27 -2.81
N SER A 101 -0.99 10.39 -2.43
CA SER A 101 -0.54 10.23 -1.05
C SER A 101 0.87 10.80 -0.90
N LYS A 102 1.03 11.70 0.06
CA LYS A 102 2.32 12.26 0.46
C LYS A 102 2.50 12.03 1.95
N GLY A 103 3.69 11.66 2.36
CA GLY A 103 3.95 11.37 3.76
C GLY A 103 5.40 11.57 4.14
N LEU A 104 5.64 11.49 5.45
CA LEU A 104 6.95 11.52 6.05
C LEU A 104 7.06 10.37 7.03
N PHE A 105 8.09 9.55 6.85
CA PHE A 105 8.51 8.57 7.83
C PHE A 105 9.72 9.10 8.61
N SER A 106 9.73 8.88 9.91
CA SER A 106 10.82 9.23 10.82
C SER A 106 11.10 8.10 11.79
N GLY A 107 12.30 8.06 12.35
CA GLY A 107 12.74 7.01 13.27
C GLY A 107 13.96 6.26 12.77
N ASP A 108 14.40 5.28 13.56
CA ASP A 108 15.59 4.46 13.27
C ASP A 108 15.26 3.12 12.58
N PHE A 109 13.99 2.77 12.48
CA PHE A 109 13.47 1.49 11.92
C PHE A 109 14.05 0.23 12.60
N VAL A 110 14.79 0.42 13.69
CA VAL A 110 15.35 -0.65 14.51
C VAL A 110 14.59 -0.78 15.82
N LYS A 111 14.30 0.33 16.48
CA LYS A 111 13.56 0.41 17.74
C LYS A 111 12.17 0.97 17.57
N ASN A 112 12.03 1.99 16.74
CA ASN A 112 10.76 2.65 16.49
C ASN A 112 10.77 3.40 15.15
N TYR A 113 9.58 3.63 14.63
CA TYR A 113 9.34 4.59 13.55
C TYR A 113 7.95 5.20 13.69
N ALA A 114 7.76 6.36 13.07
CA ALA A 114 6.48 7.01 12.90
C ALA A 114 6.30 7.41 11.44
N GLY A 115 5.05 7.50 10.99
CA GLY A 115 4.71 8.00 9.67
C GLY A 115 3.44 8.85 9.75
N GLU A 116 3.38 9.90 8.95
CA GLU A 116 2.18 10.69 8.73
C GLU A 116 1.99 10.87 7.23
N PHE A 117 0.78 10.58 6.76
CA PHE A 117 0.40 10.61 5.35
C PHE A 117 -0.84 11.45 5.16
N VAL A 118 -0.81 12.29 4.14
CA VAL A 118 -1.99 13.00 3.65
C VAL A 118 -2.30 12.46 2.26
N THR A 119 -3.51 11.94 2.09
CA THR A 119 -4.01 11.44 0.81
C THR A 119 -5.13 12.35 0.33
N THR A 120 -4.99 12.93 -0.85
CA THR A 120 -6.02 13.71 -1.52
C THR A 120 -6.77 12.87 -2.55
N PHE A 121 -8.04 13.17 -2.78
CA PHE A 121 -8.95 12.45 -3.68
C PHE A 121 -9.58 13.42 -4.68
N ASP A 122 -9.43 13.14 -5.98
CA ASP A 122 -10.03 13.93 -7.06
C ASP A 122 -10.61 13.02 -8.16
N PRO A 123 -11.95 13.01 -8.34
CA PRO A 123 -12.99 13.63 -7.50
C PRO A 123 -13.03 13.03 -6.08
N PRO A 124 -13.74 13.67 -5.12
CA PRO A 124 -13.88 13.18 -3.75
C PRO A 124 -14.35 11.74 -3.69
N LEU A 125 -13.70 10.91 -2.89
CA LEU A 125 -14.04 9.50 -2.69
C LEU A 125 -14.86 9.35 -1.39
N PHE A 126 -16.06 8.80 -1.49
CA PHE A 126 -17.04 8.71 -0.36
C PHE A 126 -17.29 10.07 0.33
N GLY A 127 -17.31 11.16 -0.46
CA GLY A 127 -17.50 12.52 0.06
C GLY A 127 -16.25 13.17 0.66
N GLN A 128 -15.13 12.47 0.72
CA GLN A 128 -13.87 12.97 1.29
C GLN A 128 -12.96 13.49 0.18
N LYS A 129 -12.42 14.68 0.38
CA LYS A 129 -11.40 15.30 -0.47
C LYS A 129 -9.99 14.96 0.01
N GLU A 130 -9.84 14.66 1.30
CA GLU A 130 -8.56 14.42 1.94
C GLU A 130 -8.72 13.48 3.14
N SER A 131 -7.70 12.68 3.43
CA SER A 131 -7.60 11.86 4.62
C SER A 131 -6.17 11.89 5.16
N THR A 132 -6.04 12.04 6.48
CA THR A 132 -4.74 11.94 7.15
C THR A 132 -4.64 10.61 7.87
N THR A 133 -3.53 9.90 7.68
CA THR A 133 -3.21 8.65 8.37
C THR A 133 -1.91 8.83 9.14
N LYS A 134 -1.90 8.43 10.41
CA LYS A 134 -0.70 8.42 11.27
C LYS A 134 -0.38 7.00 11.69
N ILE A 135 0.90 6.65 11.62
CA ILE A 135 1.43 5.35 12.03
C ILE A 135 2.45 5.60 13.13
N ALA A 136 2.39 4.81 14.18
CA ALA A 136 3.45 4.72 15.18
C ALA A 136 3.75 3.24 15.42
N ALA A 137 5.03 2.87 15.38
CA ALA A 137 5.46 1.50 15.51
C ALA A 137 6.66 1.38 16.46
N LYS A 138 6.66 0.34 17.28
CA LYS A 138 7.71 0.04 18.26
C LYS A 138 8.10 -1.43 18.17
N HIS A 139 9.40 -1.69 18.03
CA HIS A 139 9.95 -3.03 18.14
C HIS A 139 9.89 -3.50 19.59
N ILE A 140 9.35 -4.69 19.84
CA ILE A 140 9.12 -5.21 21.18
C ILE A 140 9.87 -6.51 21.47
N GLY A 141 10.63 -7.02 20.48
CA GLY A 141 11.47 -8.19 20.66
C GLY A 141 11.33 -9.23 19.56
N PRO A 142 11.70 -10.48 19.81
CA PRO A 142 11.51 -11.55 18.83
C PRO A 142 10.04 -11.87 18.64
N CYS A 143 9.68 -12.43 17.47
CA CYS A 143 8.35 -12.97 17.24
C CYS A 143 8.04 -14.09 18.26
N GLY A 144 6.78 -14.16 18.71
CA GLY A 144 6.33 -15.26 19.57
C GLY A 144 6.45 -16.62 18.87
N ALA A 145 6.54 -17.68 19.65
CA ALA A 145 6.68 -19.04 19.12
C ALA A 145 5.51 -19.49 18.23
N ASP A 146 4.36 -18.85 18.39
CA ASP A 146 3.14 -19.07 17.61
C ASP A 146 3.02 -18.16 16.37
N MET A 147 4.02 -17.28 16.12
CA MET A 147 4.04 -16.35 15.01
C MET A 147 5.17 -16.65 14.04
N LYS A 148 4.88 -16.52 12.75
CA LYS A 148 5.86 -16.56 11.66
C LYS A 148 5.94 -15.19 10.96
N PRO A 149 7.02 -14.87 10.24
CA PRO A 149 7.12 -13.64 9.47
C PRO A 149 5.93 -13.43 8.53
N GLY A 150 5.38 -12.22 8.56
CA GLY A 150 4.16 -11.85 7.86
C GLY A 150 2.88 -12.01 8.67
N ASP A 151 2.93 -12.62 9.86
CA ASP A 151 1.76 -12.71 10.76
C ASP A 151 1.44 -11.36 11.38
N VAL A 152 0.15 -11.04 11.37
CA VAL A 152 -0.43 -9.86 12.01
C VAL A 152 -1.51 -10.30 12.98
N ILE A 153 -1.47 -9.82 14.21
CA ILE A 153 -2.51 -10.01 15.22
C ILE A 153 -3.21 -8.66 15.41
N MET A 154 -4.50 -8.61 15.08
CA MET A 154 -5.35 -7.45 15.22
C MET A 154 -5.75 -7.22 16.69
N ALA A 155 -6.29 -6.02 17.00
CA ALA A 155 -6.74 -5.68 18.36
C ALA A 155 -7.80 -6.64 18.92
N ASN A 156 -8.64 -7.21 18.07
CA ASN A 156 -9.67 -8.21 18.44
C ASN A 156 -9.10 -9.64 18.63
N GLY A 157 -7.78 -9.82 18.54
CA GLY A 157 -7.11 -11.13 18.66
C GLY A 157 -7.08 -11.94 17.36
N MET A 158 -7.72 -11.50 16.29
CA MET A 158 -7.69 -12.20 15.01
C MET A 158 -6.26 -12.18 14.44
N LYS A 159 -5.76 -13.36 14.09
CA LYS A 159 -4.46 -13.54 13.47
C LYS A 159 -4.60 -13.87 11.99
N MET A 160 -3.83 -13.19 11.16
CA MET A 160 -3.73 -13.46 9.73
C MET A 160 -2.29 -13.36 9.27
N ASN A 161 -1.94 -14.06 8.20
CA ASN A 161 -0.65 -13.87 7.53
C ASN A 161 -0.86 -13.01 6.28
N MET A 162 -0.17 -11.87 6.23
CA MET A 162 -0.34 -10.91 5.14
C MET A 162 0.15 -11.44 3.78
N SER A 163 1.17 -12.31 3.79
CA SER A 163 1.63 -12.95 2.54
C SER A 163 0.57 -13.92 1.99
N ASP A 164 -0.07 -14.69 2.88
CA ASP A 164 -1.13 -15.61 2.51
C ASP A 164 -2.40 -14.85 2.09
N ALA A 165 -2.73 -13.76 2.79
CA ALA A 165 -3.85 -12.88 2.44
C ALA A 165 -3.67 -12.24 1.05
N ALA A 166 -2.46 -11.77 0.74
CA ALA A 166 -2.13 -11.23 -0.58
C ALA A 166 -2.26 -12.28 -1.69
N ALA A 167 -1.77 -13.50 -1.44
CA ALA A 167 -1.89 -14.61 -2.39
C ALA A 167 -3.36 -14.99 -2.64
N ASN A 168 -4.18 -15.04 -1.58
CA ASN A 168 -5.60 -15.32 -1.66
C ASN A 168 -6.37 -14.21 -2.39
N LEU A 169 -6.04 -12.94 -2.14
CA LEU A 169 -6.64 -11.81 -2.84
C LEU A 169 -6.32 -11.86 -4.34
N LYS A 170 -5.07 -12.14 -4.69
CA LYS A 170 -4.65 -12.30 -6.09
C LYS A 170 -5.37 -13.48 -6.76
N ALA A 171 -5.50 -14.62 -6.08
CA ALA A 171 -6.21 -15.78 -6.60
C ALA A 171 -7.70 -15.51 -6.79
N SER A 172 -8.34 -14.78 -5.85
CA SER A 172 -9.74 -14.36 -5.99
C SER A 172 -9.91 -13.39 -7.16
N ALA A 173 -9.07 -12.38 -7.28
CA ALA A 173 -9.11 -11.42 -8.39
C ALA A 173 -8.95 -12.12 -9.75
N GLN A 174 -8.11 -13.15 -9.85
CA GLN A 174 -7.97 -13.96 -11.06
C GLN A 174 -9.23 -14.80 -11.36
N ARG A 175 -9.89 -15.34 -10.33
CA ARG A 175 -11.15 -16.07 -10.50
C ARG A 175 -12.30 -15.15 -10.93
N PHE A 176 -12.41 -13.98 -10.34
CA PHE A 176 -13.42 -12.97 -10.73
C PHE A 176 -13.08 -12.31 -12.07
N GLY A 177 -11.82 -12.02 -12.35
CA GLY A 177 -11.38 -11.47 -13.64
C GLY A 177 -11.58 -12.44 -14.80
N GLY A 178 -11.54 -13.76 -14.56
CA GLY A 178 -11.89 -14.78 -15.55
C GLY A 178 -13.39 -14.85 -15.87
N LEU A 179 -14.25 -14.37 -14.96
CA LEU A 179 -15.69 -14.25 -15.19
C LEU A 179 -16.07 -12.95 -15.92
N THR A 180 -15.23 -11.92 -15.84
CA THR A 180 -15.39 -10.64 -16.56
C THR A 180 -14.56 -10.61 -17.85
N GLY A 181 -14.24 -11.75 -18.42
CA GLY A 181 -13.51 -11.90 -19.68
C GLY A 181 -14.18 -11.17 -20.81
N SER A 182 -13.85 -9.91 -20.93
CA SER A 182 -13.93 -8.92 -21.99
C SER A 182 -14.14 -7.51 -21.39
N ALA A 183 -13.18 -7.03 -20.62
CA ALA A 183 -13.13 -5.60 -20.29
C ALA A 183 -12.57 -4.83 -21.50
N GLY A 184 -13.37 -4.75 -22.54
CA GLY A 184 -13.11 -3.99 -23.77
C GLY A 184 -14.07 -2.82 -23.94
N ASP A 185 -14.61 -2.24 -22.85
CA ASP A 185 -15.32 -0.97 -22.96
C ASP A 185 -15.33 -0.23 -21.60
N ALA A 186 -14.54 0.83 -21.51
CA ALA A 186 -14.43 1.68 -20.32
C ALA A 186 -15.66 2.58 -20.07
N THR A 187 -16.79 2.29 -20.70
CA THR A 187 -18.06 3.05 -20.60
C THR A 187 -19.15 2.32 -19.81
N ALA A 188 -18.88 1.11 -19.31
CA ALA A 188 -19.88 0.36 -18.54
C ALA A 188 -20.02 0.92 -17.10
N ASP A 189 -21.25 1.27 -16.75
CA ASP A 189 -21.64 1.69 -15.39
C ASP A 189 -21.24 0.59 -14.38
N PRO A 190 -20.40 0.91 -13.36
CA PRO A 190 -19.96 -0.07 -12.36
C PRO A 190 -21.11 -0.73 -11.62
N GLN A 191 -22.25 -0.03 -11.46
CA GLN A 191 -23.45 -0.58 -10.82
C GLN A 191 -24.15 -1.60 -11.71
N ALA A 192 -24.15 -1.38 -13.02
CA ALA A 192 -24.71 -2.34 -13.97
C ALA A 192 -23.86 -3.62 -14.06
N ALA A 193 -22.52 -3.49 -14.04
CA ALA A 193 -21.61 -4.63 -14.02
C ALA A 193 -21.75 -5.46 -12.73
N MET A 194 -21.93 -4.80 -11.58
CA MET A 194 -22.15 -5.45 -10.29
C MET A 194 -23.52 -6.17 -10.25
N ALA A 195 -24.56 -5.57 -10.81
CA ALA A 195 -25.89 -6.19 -10.91
C ALA A 195 -25.88 -7.44 -11.81
N GLU A 196 -25.12 -7.42 -12.89
CA GLU A 196 -24.99 -8.58 -13.79
C GLU A 196 -24.17 -9.71 -13.16
N ALA A 197 -23.10 -9.38 -12.43
CA ALA A 197 -22.31 -10.33 -11.65
C ALA A 197 -23.16 -11.01 -10.56
N MET A 198 -24.06 -10.28 -9.90
CA MET A 198 -24.98 -10.83 -8.90
C MET A 198 -26.01 -11.78 -9.51
N LYS A 199 -26.45 -11.60 -10.77
CA LYS A 199 -27.36 -12.51 -11.47
C LYS A 199 -26.71 -13.86 -11.80
N GLN A 200 -25.38 -13.88 -11.97
CA GLN A 200 -24.62 -15.09 -12.30
C GLN A 200 -24.13 -15.86 -11.06
N MET A 201 -24.34 -15.33 -9.85
CA MET A 201 -23.98 -16.01 -8.62
C MET A 201 -24.92 -17.17 -8.30
N ASP A 202 -24.34 -18.26 -7.79
CA ASP A 202 -25.11 -19.39 -7.25
C ASP A 202 -26.11 -18.89 -6.19
N PRO A 203 -27.39 -19.29 -6.23
CA PRO A 203 -28.40 -18.85 -5.27
C PRO A 203 -28.02 -19.08 -3.81
N LYS A 204 -27.26 -20.15 -3.50
CA LYS A 204 -26.76 -20.44 -2.15
C LYS A 204 -25.69 -19.44 -1.70
N ALA A 205 -24.81 -19.02 -2.63
CA ALA A 205 -23.80 -18.01 -2.36
C ALA A 205 -24.44 -16.63 -2.11
N LEU A 206 -25.49 -16.29 -2.85
CA LEU A 206 -26.25 -15.05 -2.67
C LEU A 206 -26.95 -15.00 -1.30
N GLU A 207 -27.56 -16.13 -0.87
CA GLU A 207 -28.18 -16.23 0.45
C GLU A 207 -27.16 -16.16 1.59
N ALA A 208 -25.99 -16.81 1.44
CA ALA A 208 -24.91 -16.73 2.43
C ALA A 208 -24.40 -15.29 2.58
N MET A 209 -24.26 -14.56 1.48
CA MET A 209 -23.85 -13.16 1.48
C MET A 209 -24.91 -12.26 2.16
N LYS A 210 -26.20 -12.47 1.90
CA LYS A 210 -27.29 -11.73 2.57
C LYS A 210 -27.29 -11.96 4.09
N ARG A 211 -27.08 -13.20 4.55
CA ARG A 211 -26.99 -13.55 5.97
C ARG A 211 -25.78 -12.87 6.64
N ALA A 212 -24.63 -12.88 5.96
CA ALA A 212 -23.43 -12.20 6.47
C ALA A 212 -23.63 -10.69 6.61
N MET A 213 -24.31 -10.05 5.64
CA MET A 213 -24.62 -8.62 5.73
C MET A 213 -25.61 -8.29 6.85
N GLN A 214 -26.58 -9.15 7.13
CA GLN A 214 -27.51 -8.96 8.25
C GLN A 214 -26.83 -9.07 9.61
N GLN A 215 -25.79 -9.93 9.75
CA GLN A 215 -25.03 -10.08 10.99
C GLN A 215 -24.04 -8.94 11.25
N MET A 216 -23.70 -8.13 10.26
CA MET A 216 -22.83 -6.96 10.41
C MET A 216 -23.60 -5.67 10.69
N GLY A 217 -24.95 -5.71 10.65
CA GLY A 217 -25.82 -4.54 10.87
C GLY A 217 -26.48 -4.48 12.25
N GLU A 218 -26.16 -5.42 13.16
CA GLU A 218 -26.53 -5.39 14.58
C GLU A 218 -25.27 -5.09 15.43
#